data_cfab60cd6736ebb3146e1a7bbbb658b1
#
_entry.id   cfab60cd6736ebb3146e1a7bbbb658b1
#
_cell.length_a   1.000
_cell.length_b   1.000
_cell.length_c   1.000
_cell.angle_alpha   90.00
_cell.angle_beta   90.00
_cell.angle_gamma   90.00
#
_symmetry.space_group_name_H-M   'P 1'
#
loop_
_entity.id
_entity.type
_entity.pdbx_description
1 polymer ?
#
loop_
_entity_poly.entity_id
_entity_poly.type
_entity_poly.pdbx_seq_one_letter_code
_entity_poly.pdbx_strand_id
1 'polypeptide(L)'
;MEFLYQFLHSHGYDLPLHPPLTHMPTGLVVAALLFLVVGLIFKRSNFLTTARYCIVLALISFFPAVFIGFTDWYHFYAGVLIFPIKVKIILSGALLIFLAAAVIVEIKKIGGPMIKFAIYLLCFVAVVGIGHYGGQLVFCQSDAASPGDIGQGEKLYTANCGGCHPNGGNVINSQLPVVGSPQLKNLDTFTKFNRIPLRPDGSKGVMPAFPKEKISDQEMKQVYEYVTKSLKQK
;
A
#
# COMPACT_ATOMS: atom_id res chain seq x y z
N MET A 1 -18.94 -7.78 -3.95
CA MET A 1 -17.49 -7.87 -3.68
C MET A 1 -17.19 -8.34 -2.25
N GLU A 2 -18.05 -8.03 -1.28
CA GLU A 2 -17.90 -8.53 0.09
C GLU A 2 -17.88 -10.06 0.20
N PHE A 3 -18.61 -10.76 -0.68
CA PHE A 3 -18.65 -12.23 -0.71
C PHE A 3 -17.23 -12.84 -0.85
N LEU A 4 -16.35 -12.26 -1.68
CA LEU A 4 -14.98 -12.75 -1.84
C LEU A 4 -14.17 -12.64 -0.52
N TYR A 5 -14.26 -11.50 0.15
CA TYR A 5 -13.53 -11.29 1.42
C TYR A 5 -14.15 -12.11 2.57
N GLN A 6 -15.46 -12.30 2.59
CA GLN A 6 -16.13 -13.22 3.55
C GLN A 6 -15.69 -14.66 3.33
N PHE A 7 -15.61 -15.11 2.09
CA PHE A 7 -15.12 -16.44 1.75
C PHE A 7 -13.65 -16.63 2.19
N LEU A 8 -12.78 -15.66 1.91
CA LEU A 8 -11.38 -15.70 2.33
C LEU A 8 -11.24 -15.68 3.85
N HIS A 9 -12.01 -14.84 4.54
CA HIS A 9 -12.05 -14.78 5.99
C HIS A 9 -12.49 -16.12 6.62
N SER A 10 -13.49 -16.80 6.05
CA SER A 10 -13.91 -18.12 6.52
C SER A 10 -12.83 -19.21 6.40
N HIS A 11 -11.79 -18.97 5.57
CA HIS A 11 -10.61 -19.82 5.39
C HIS A 11 -9.36 -19.28 6.09
N GLY A 12 -9.50 -18.26 6.99
CA GLY A 12 -8.41 -17.71 7.77
C GLY A 12 -7.52 -16.70 7.04
N TYR A 13 -7.96 -16.17 5.90
CA TYR A 13 -7.20 -15.17 5.14
C TYR A 13 -7.83 -13.78 5.28
N ASP A 14 -7.16 -12.90 6.04
CA ASP A 14 -7.62 -11.53 6.37
C ASP A 14 -6.72 -10.43 5.77
N LEU A 15 -5.82 -10.80 4.84
CA LEU A 15 -4.88 -9.85 4.26
C LEU A 15 -5.37 -9.28 2.92
N PRO A 16 -4.92 -8.07 2.52
CA PRO A 16 -5.21 -7.52 1.20
C PRO A 16 -4.68 -8.44 0.09
N LEU A 17 -5.47 -8.61 -0.97
CA LEU A 17 -5.11 -9.44 -2.14
C LEU A 17 -4.24 -8.71 -3.15
N HIS A 18 -4.31 -7.37 -3.17
CA HIS A 18 -3.58 -6.55 -4.12
C HIS A 18 -2.04 -6.68 -4.02
N PRO A 19 -1.41 -6.68 -2.82
CA PRO A 19 0.05 -6.74 -2.73
C PRO A 19 0.67 -7.95 -3.44
N PRO A 20 0.22 -9.20 -3.26
CA PRO A 20 0.78 -10.34 -4.00
C PRO A 20 0.65 -10.19 -5.52
N LEU A 21 -0.49 -9.68 -6.00
CA LEU A 21 -0.75 -9.56 -7.44
C LEU A 21 0.09 -8.47 -8.11
N THR A 22 0.51 -7.43 -7.38
CA THR A 22 1.37 -6.37 -7.92
C THR A 22 2.77 -6.84 -8.25
N HIS A 23 3.25 -7.94 -7.66
CA HIS A 23 4.58 -8.45 -7.94
C HIS A 23 4.75 -8.87 -9.40
N MET A 24 3.68 -9.37 -10.05
CA MET A 24 3.75 -9.81 -11.43
C MET A 24 4.00 -8.64 -12.41
N PRO A 25 3.15 -7.60 -12.52
CA PRO A 25 3.44 -6.48 -13.43
C PRO A 25 4.73 -5.73 -13.05
N THR A 26 5.03 -5.59 -11.76
CA THR A 26 6.26 -4.95 -11.28
C THR A 26 7.51 -5.71 -11.73
N GLY A 27 7.57 -7.01 -11.48
CA GLY A 27 8.69 -7.86 -11.88
C GLY A 27 8.89 -7.90 -13.39
N LEU A 28 7.79 -7.92 -14.15
CA LEU A 28 7.83 -7.90 -15.62
C LEU A 28 8.35 -6.57 -16.18
N VAL A 29 8.00 -5.43 -15.59
CA VAL A 29 8.55 -4.11 -15.98
C VAL A 29 10.04 -4.05 -15.70
N VAL A 30 10.48 -4.51 -14.52
CA VAL A 30 11.91 -4.57 -14.18
C VAL A 30 12.66 -5.48 -15.14
N ALA A 31 12.14 -6.68 -15.40
CA ALA A 31 12.73 -7.63 -16.33
C ALA A 31 12.80 -7.07 -17.75
N ALA A 32 11.73 -6.39 -18.23
CA ALA A 32 11.71 -5.77 -19.55
C ALA A 32 12.84 -4.74 -19.71
N LEU A 33 13.03 -3.84 -18.74
CA LEU A 33 14.11 -2.86 -18.77
C LEU A 33 15.50 -3.54 -18.74
N LEU A 34 15.70 -4.52 -17.89
CA LEU A 34 16.96 -5.26 -17.79
C LEU A 34 17.28 -5.98 -19.11
N PHE A 35 16.34 -6.74 -19.66
CA PHE A 35 16.55 -7.43 -20.92
C PHE A 35 16.74 -6.46 -22.11
N LEU A 36 16.07 -5.31 -22.11
CA LEU A 36 16.31 -4.28 -23.11
C LEU A 36 17.75 -3.76 -23.02
N VAL A 37 18.23 -3.40 -21.83
CA VAL A 37 19.59 -2.88 -21.61
C VAL A 37 20.62 -3.93 -22.04
N VAL A 38 20.48 -5.17 -21.56
CA VAL A 38 21.38 -6.27 -21.92
C VAL A 38 21.36 -6.52 -23.44
N GLY A 39 20.18 -6.52 -24.06
CA GLY A 39 20.02 -6.70 -25.50
C GLY A 39 20.68 -5.61 -26.34
N LEU A 40 20.65 -4.36 -25.86
CA LEU A 40 21.31 -3.22 -26.52
C LEU A 40 22.83 -3.27 -26.36
N ILE A 41 23.34 -3.58 -25.15
CA ILE A 41 24.80 -3.66 -24.89
C ILE A 41 25.43 -4.80 -25.68
N PHE A 42 24.86 -6.01 -25.59
CA PHE A 42 25.43 -7.20 -26.24
C PHE A 42 24.94 -7.41 -27.67
N LYS A 43 24.09 -6.50 -28.20
CA LYS A 43 23.53 -6.57 -29.56
C LYS A 43 22.87 -7.92 -29.86
N ARG A 44 22.16 -8.49 -28.89
CA ARG A 44 21.52 -9.82 -28.97
C ARG A 44 20.00 -9.67 -29.12
N SER A 45 19.49 -10.10 -30.28
CA SER A 45 18.05 -10.01 -30.61
C SER A 45 17.14 -10.78 -29.66
N ASN A 46 17.62 -11.92 -29.10
CA ASN A 46 16.85 -12.75 -28.18
C ASN A 46 16.46 -11.96 -26.90
N PHE A 47 17.38 -11.17 -26.32
CA PHE A 47 17.08 -10.34 -25.16
C PHE A 47 16.07 -9.22 -25.48
N LEU A 48 16.17 -8.63 -26.67
CA LEU A 48 15.21 -7.62 -27.12
C LEU A 48 13.81 -8.22 -27.32
N THR A 49 13.74 -9.45 -27.83
CA THR A 49 12.49 -10.19 -27.96
C THR A 49 11.89 -10.52 -26.58
N THR A 50 12.72 -10.98 -25.64
CA THR A 50 12.29 -11.23 -24.25
C THR A 50 11.78 -9.95 -23.58
N ALA A 51 12.48 -8.82 -23.73
CA ALA A 51 12.04 -7.52 -23.24
C ALA A 51 10.63 -7.15 -23.74
N ARG A 52 10.38 -7.37 -25.04
CA ARG A 52 9.08 -7.16 -25.65
C ARG A 52 7.99 -8.03 -25.03
N TYR A 53 8.24 -9.32 -24.83
CA TYR A 53 7.26 -10.21 -24.18
C TYR A 53 6.99 -9.79 -22.73
N CYS A 54 8.02 -9.43 -21.99
CA CYS A 54 7.85 -8.94 -20.63
C CYS A 54 6.96 -7.69 -20.57
N ILE A 55 7.14 -6.71 -21.45
CA ILE A 55 6.34 -5.48 -21.44
C ILE A 55 4.87 -5.73 -21.84
N VAL A 56 4.63 -6.66 -22.77
CA VAL A 56 3.27 -7.07 -23.16
C VAL A 56 2.58 -7.78 -22.00
N LEU A 57 3.25 -8.73 -21.35
CA LEU A 57 2.72 -9.43 -20.18
C LEU A 57 2.51 -8.48 -18.99
N ALA A 58 3.39 -7.47 -18.82
CA ALA A 58 3.21 -6.43 -17.81
C ALA A 58 1.90 -5.66 -18.03
N LEU A 59 1.59 -5.28 -19.27
CA LEU A 59 0.33 -4.61 -19.60
C LEU A 59 -0.87 -5.53 -19.33
N ILE A 60 -0.82 -6.79 -19.68
CA ILE A 60 -1.92 -7.74 -19.44
C ILE A 60 -2.14 -7.95 -17.93
N SER A 61 -1.07 -8.18 -17.17
CA SER A 61 -1.14 -8.40 -15.71
C SER A 61 -1.47 -7.15 -14.91
N PHE A 62 -1.33 -5.97 -15.50
CA PHE A 62 -1.71 -4.69 -14.89
C PHE A 62 -3.21 -4.64 -14.58
N PHE A 63 -4.07 -5.11 -15.47
CA PHE A 63 -5.53 -5.01 -15.31
C PHE A 63 -6.05 -5.79 -14.09
N PRO A 64 -5.75 -7.08 -13.90
CA PRO A 64 -6.17 -7.79 -12.70
C PRO A 64 -5.58 -7.18 -11.41
N ALA A 65 -4.33 -6.70 -11.44
CA ALA A 65 -3.73 -6.04 -10.29
C ALA A 65 -4.48 -4.76 -9.90
N VAL A 66 -4.86 -3.91 -10.87
CA VAL A 66 -5.65 -2.69 -10.61
C VAL A 66 -7.06 -3.04 -10.14
N PHE A 67 -7.70 -4.03 -10.75
CA PHE A 67 -9.05 -4.46 -10.36
C PHE A 67 -9.09 -4.90 -8.87
N ILE A 68 -8.17 -5.77 -8.47
CA ILE A 68 -8.08 -6.22 -7.07
C ILE A 68 -7.63 -5.06 -6.14
N GLY A 69 -6.75 -4.17 -6.60
CA GLY A 69 -6.40 -2.97 -5.85
C GLY A 69 -7.59 -2.05 -5.56
N PHE A 70 -8.52 -1.97 -6.49
CA PHE A 70 -9.76 -1.21 -6.30
C PHE A 70 -10.69 -1.89 -5.29
N THR A 71 -10.80 -3.24 -5.32
CA THR A 71 -11.59 -3.99 -4.34
C THR A 71 -11.02 -3.87 -2.93
N ASP A 72 -9.68 -4.00 -2.78
CA ASP A 72 -8.99 -3.80 -1.49
C ASP A 72 -9.18 -2.37 -0.96
N TRP A 73 -9.07 -1.36 -1.82
CA TRP A 73 -9.30 0.02 -1.42
C TRP A 73 -10.72 0.23 -0.88
N TYR A 74 -11.72 -0.34 -1.54
CA TYR A 74 -13.10 -0.22 -1.06
C TYR A 74 -13.33 -1.00 0.24
N HIS A 75 -12.76 -2.22 0.36
CA HIS A 75 -12.94 -3.08 1.52
C HIS A 75 -12.18 -2.60 2.76
N PHE A 76 -10.88 -2.27 2.62
CA PHE A 76 -10.02 -1.92 3.76
C PHE A 76 -10.02 -0.42 4.09
N TYR A 77 -10.31 0.46 3.14
CA TYR A 77 -10.26 1.92 3.32
C TYR A 77 -11.62 2.59 3.11
N ALA A 78 -12.72 1.83 2.98
CA ALA A 78 -14.08 2.34 2.76
C ALA A 78 -14.20 3.36 1.61
N GLY A 79 -13.36 3.25 0.58
CA GLY A 79 -13.31 4.16 -0.55
C GLY A 79 -12.69 5.54 -0.24
N VAL A 80 -12.10 5.73 0.94
CA VAL A 80 -11.48 7.02 1.32
C VAL A 80 -10.17 7.24 0.56
N LEU A 81 -10.03 8.40 -0.05
CA LEU A 81 -8.87 8.82 -0.82
C LEU A 81 -7.84 9.52 0.10
N ILE A 82 -7.05 8.72 0.83
CA ILE A 82 -5.88 9.23 1.56
C ILE A 82 -4.73 9.57 0.59
N PHE A 83 -3.78 10.41 1.03
CA PHE A 83 -2.71 10.90 0.16
C PHE A 83 -1.93 9.80 -0.58
N PRO A 84 -1.43 8.72 0.06
CA PRO A 84 -0.72 7.66 -0.66
C PRO A 84 -1.59 6.97 -1.73
N ILE A 85 -2.89 6.79 -1.47
CA ILE A 85 -3.83 6.18 -2.43
C ILE A 85 -4.02 7.10 -3.64
N LYS A 86 -4.20 8.42 -3.43
CA LYS A 86 -4.31 9.40 -4.53
C LYS A 86 -3.08 9.34 -5.45
N VAL A 87 -1.89 9.36 -4.86
CA VAL A 87 -0.63 9.29 -5.63
C VAL A 87 -0.52 7.97 -6.39
N LYS A 88 -0.86 6.83 -5.76
CA LYS A 88 -0.86 5.52 -6.43
C LYS A 88 -1.82 5.48 -7.62
N ILE A 89 -3.02 6.05 -7.51
CA ILE A 89 -3.98 6.10 -8.63
C ILE A 89 -3.40 6.90 -9.80
N ILE A 90 -2.80 8.08 -9.54
CA ILE A 90 -2.18 8.91 -10.56
C ILE A 90 -1.01 8.18 -11.23
N LEU A 91 -0.10 7.58 -10.43
CA LEU A 91 1.03 6.83 -10.95
C LEU A 91 0.61 5.57 -11.72
N SER A 92 -0.46 4.90 -11.30
CA SER A 92 -1.01 3.74 -12.02
C SER A 92 -1.61 4.16 -13.36
N GLY A 93 -2.28 5.31 -13.43
CA GLY A 93 -2.75 5.88 -14.70
C GLY A 93 -1.59 6.22 -15.64
N ALA A 94 -0.53 6.85 -15.12
CA ALA A 94 0.68 7.15 -15.89
C ALA A 94 1.37 5.86 -16.37
N LEU A 95 1.48 4.85 -15.50
CA LEU A 95 2.05 3.54 -15.86
C LEU A 95 1.26 2.87 -16.99
N LEU A 96 -0.08 2.91 -16.95
CA LEU A 96 -0.92 2.38 -18.01
C LEU A 96 -0.61 3.05 -19.36
N ILE A 97 -0.50 4.38 -19.38
CA ILE A 97 -0.16 5.15 -20.59
C ILE A 97 1.22 4.74 -21.11
N PHE A 98 2.23 4.63 -20.24
CA PHE A 98 3.58 4.25 -20.63
C PHE A 98 3.66 2.80 -21.12
N LEU A 99 2.96 1.86 -20.47
CA LEU A 99 2.88 0.47 -20.91
C LEU A 99 2.20 0.35 -22.27
N ALA A 100 1.09 1.06 -22.48
CA ALA A 100 0.40 1.08 -23.78
C ALA A 100 1.31 1.67 -24.87
N ALA A 101 1.99 2.78 -24.60
CA ALA A 101 2.96 3.38 -25.51
C ALA A 101 4.11 2.41 -25.84
N ALA A 102 4.67 1.73 -24.83
CA ALA A 102 5.72 0.73 -25.03
C ALA A 102 5.25 -0.40 -25.95
N VAL A 103 4.06 -0.95 -25.70
CA VAL A 103 3.49 -2.03 -26.53
C VAL A 103 3.22 -1.57 -27.94
N ILE A 104 2.68 -0.36 -28.14
CA ILE A 104 2.43 0.22 -29.48
C ILE A 104 3.75 0.38 -30.25
N VAL A 105 4.80 0.91 -29.60
CA VAL A 105 6.13 1.08 -30.20
C VAL A 105 6.71 -0.28 -30.62
N GLU A 106 6.53 -1.32 -29.81
CA GLU A 106 7.00 -2.67 -30.12
C GLU A 106 6.21 -3.34 -31.25
N ILE A 107 4.88 -3.22 -31.26
CA ILE A 107 4.03 -3.84 -32.29
C ILE A 107 4.24 -3.16 -33.64
N LYS A 108 4.22 -1.83 -33.65
CA LYS A 108 4.39 -1.05 -34.89
C LYS A 108 5.84 -0.95 -35.38
N LYS A 109 6.80 -1.45 -34.57
CA LYS A 109 8.25 -1.38 -34.83
C LYS A 109 8.72 0.05 -35.14
N ILE A 110 8.11 1.04 -34.47
CA ILE A 110 8.47 2.46 -34.60
C ILE A 110 9.43 2.87 -33.48
N GLY A 111 10.18 3.93 -33.71
CA GLY A 111 11.15 4.45 -32.76
C GLY A 111 12.48 3.68 -32.73
N GLY A 112 13.53 4.41 -32.42
CA GLY A 112 14.87 3.85 -32.21
C GLY A 112 15.07 3.27 -30.83
N PRO A 113 16.25 2.66 -30.54
CA PRO A 113 16.58 2.07 -29.27
C PRO A 113 16.45 3.03 -28.09
N MET A 114 16.78 4.30 -28.29
CA MET A 114 16.69 5.32 -27.25
C MET A 114 15.25 5.64 -26.83
N ILE A 115 14.31 5.64 -27.78
CA ILE A 115 12.88 5.86 -27.48
C ILE A 115 12.33 4.70 -26.66
N LYS A 116 12.68 3.46 -27.04
CA LYS A 116 12.29 2.27 -26.27
C LYS A 116 12.84 2.31 -24.85
N PHE A 117 14.13 2.63 -24.73
CA PHE A 117 14.79 2.76 -23.43
C PHE A 117 14.11 3.82 -22.56
N ALA A 118 13.82 5.00 -23.10
CA ALA A 118 13.16 6.07 -22.36
C ALA A 118 11.77 5.66 -21.86
N ILE A 119 10.95 5.01 -22.69
CA ILE A 119 9.60 4.57 -22.31
C ILE A 119 9.68 3.47 -21.24
N TYR A 120 10.58 2.50 -21.38
CA TYR A 120 10.74 1.42 -20.39
C TYR A 120 11.26 1.96 -19.05
N LEU A 121 12.15 2.95 -19.10
CA LEU A 121 12.63 3.65 -17.91
C LEU A 121 11.49 4.42 -17.21
N LEU A 122 10.60 5.08 -17.95
CA LEU A 122 9.42 5.73 -17.40
C LEU A 122 8.47 4.72 -16.74
N CYS A 123 8.26 3.54 -17.34
CA CYS A 123 7.51 2.46 -16.70
C CYS A 123 8.17 2.04 -15.39
N PHE A 124 9.49 1.87 -15.37
CA PHE A 124 10.24 1.49 -14.17
C PHE A 124 10.13 2.54 -13.06
N VAL A 125 10.31 3.81 -13.37
CA VAL A 125 10.17 4.91 -12.40
C VAL A 125 8.75 4.95 -11.81
N ALA A 126 7.72 4.78 -12.66
CA ALA A 126 6.34 4.73 -12.19
C ALA A 126 6.10 3.55 -11.24
N VAL A 127 6.63 2.36 -11.54
CA VAL A 127 6.53 1.17 -10.69
C VAL A 127 7.24 1.39 -9.35
N VAL A 128 8.44 1.98 -9.34
CA VAL A 128 9.15 2.32 -8.09
C VAL A 128 8.34 3.29 -7.24
N GLY A 129 7.75 4.33 -7.86
CA GLY A 129 6.86 5.26 -7.18
C GLY A 129 5.63 4.58 -6.56
N ILE A 130 4.95 3.71 -7.34
CA ILE A 130 3.78 2.95 -6.85
C ILE A 130 4.17 2.06 -5.67
N GLY A 131 5.34 1.40 -5.74
CA GLY A 131 5.88 0.56 -4.68
C GLY A 131 6.19 1.36 -3.40
N HIS A 132 6.81 2.53 -3.54
CA HIS A 132 7.11 3.41 -2.41
C HIS A 132 5.84 3.81 -1.64
N TYR A 133 4.83 4.36 -2.33
CA TYR A 133 3.57 4.73 -1.70
C TYR A 133 2.73 3.53 -1.26
N GLY A 134 2.91 2.36 -1.89
CA GLY A 134 2.36 1.09 -1.43
C GLY A 134 2.96 0.66 -0.10
N GLY A 135 4.28 0.78 0.04
CA GLY A 135 5.00 0.52 1.28
C GLY A 135 4.54 1.40 2.43
N GLN A 136 4.28 2.70 2.17
CA GLN A 136 3.72 3.60 3.19
C GLN A 136 2.37 3.10 3.75
N LEU A 137 1.52 2.53 2.90
CA LEU A 137 0.23 1.96 3.34
C LEU A 137 0.39 0.71 4.20
N VAL A 138 1.42 -0.09 3.96
CA VAL A 138 1.66 -1.35 4.69
C VAL A 138 2.45 -1.12 5.97
N PHE A 139 3.48 -0.27 5.91
CA PHE A 139 4.44 -0.08 7.01
C PHE A 139 4.14 1.14 7.88
N CYS A 140 3.06 1.90 7.58
CA CYS A 140 2.65 3.07 8.38
C CYS A 140 3.82 4.04 8.66
N GLN A 141 4.65 4.33 7.65
CA GLN A 141 5.67 5.38 7.82
C GLN A 141 4.98 6.74 7.90
N SER A 142 4.73 7.20 9.11
CA SER A 142 4.54 8.62 9.37
C SER A 142 5.89 9.31 9.20
N ASP A 143 6.00 10.23 8.24
CA ASP A 143 7.11 11.19 8.14
C ASP A 143 7.08 12.13 9.33
N ALA A 144 7.50 11.66 10.51
CA ALA A 144 7.84 12.48 11.65
C ALA A 144 8.45 11.62 12.76
N ALA A 145 9.68 11.21 12.62
CA ALA A 145 10.49 10.87 13.78
C ALA A 145 11.90 11.45 13.55
N SER A 146 12.12 12.62 14.11
CA SER A 146 13.48 13.04 14.47
C SER A 146 14.16 11.95 15.31
N PRO A 147 15.45 11.68 15.12
CA PRO A 147 16.19 10.72 15.93
C PRO A 147 16.43 11.33 17.32
N GLY A 148 15.49 11.10 18.22
CA GLY A 148 15.61 11.40 19.65
C GLY A 148 14.75 10.38 20.37
N ASP A 149 15.20 9.92 21.50
CA ASP A 149 14.71 8.89 22.41
C ASP A 149 13.20 8.51 22.24
N ILE A 150 12.92 7.76 21.19
CA ILE A 150 11.55 7.36 20.80
C ILE A 150 11.12 6.25 21.79
N GLY A 151 10.19 6.56 22.66
CA GLY A 151 9.63 5.58 23.59
C GLY A 151 9.03 4.37 22.87
N GLN A 152 9.04 3.22 23.54
CA GLN A 152 8.49 1.97 22.96
C GLN A 152 7.04 2.12 22.50
N GLY A 153 6.22 2.90 23.23
CA GLY A 153 4.82 3.18 22.86
C GLY A 153 4.67 3.96 21.56
N GLU A 154 5.58 4.90 21.27
CA GLU A 154 5.61 5.63 20.01
C GLU A 154 5.94 4.73 18.83
N LYS A 155 6.94 3.86 18.99
CA LYS A 155 7.29 2.87 17.96
C LYS A 155 6.13 1.96 17.62
N LEU A 156 5.48 1.41 18.64
CA LEU A 156 4.31 0.54 18.49
C LEU A 156 3.12 1.27 17.85
N TYR A 157 2.86 2.50 18.27
CA TYR A 157 1.80 3.33 17.69
C TYR A 157 2.08 3.64 16.21
N THR A 158 3.28 4.09 15.90
CA THR A 158 3.69 4.41 14.53
C THR A 158 3.58 3.20 13.60
N ALA A 159 4.02 2.04 14.06
CA ALA A 159 4.00 0.80 13.28
C ALA A 159 2.58 0.24 13.06
N ASN A 160 1.67 0.40 14.01
CA ASN A 160 0.37 -0.28 13.97
C ASN A 160 -0.83 0.65 13.81
N CYS A 161 -0.72 1.91 14.22
CA CYS A 161 -1.84 2.86 14.28
C CYS A 161 -1.61 4.09 13.40
N GLY A 162 -0.35 4.51 13.23
CA GLY A 162 0.05 5.77 12.59
C GLY A 162 -0.42 5.95 11.15
N GLY A 163 -0.59 4.87 10.39
CA GLY A 163 -1.07 4.93 9.00
C GLY A 163 -2.50 5.42 8.86
N CYS A 164 -3.38 5.02 9.78
CA CYS A 164 -4.76 5.48 9.81
C CYS A 164 -4.96 6.66 10.79
N HIS A 165 -4.08 6.76 11.79
CA HIS A 165 -4.17 7.75 12.87
C HIS A 165 -2.90 8.61 13.00
N PRO A 166 -2.44 9.31 11.95
CA PRO A 166 -1.25 10.16 12.03
C PRO A 166 -1.47 11.25 13.08
N ASN A 167 -0.47 11.42 13.97
CA ASN A 167 -0.51 12.42 15.05
C ASN A 167 -1.79 12.38 15.93
N GLY A 168 -2.39 11.19 16.09
CA GLY A 168 -3.63 11.04 16.86
C GLY A 168 -4.90 11.47 16.14
N GLY A 169 -4.82 11.84 14.86
CA GLY A 169 -5.96 12.12 14.00
C GLY A 169 -6.67 10.83 13.52
N ASN A 170 -7.45 10.97 12.45
CA ASN A 170 -8.07 9.85 11.76
C ASN A 170 -8.25 10.24 10.28
N VAL A 171 -7.51 9.58 9.38
CA VAL A 171 -7.54 9.90 7.95
C VAL A 171 -8.77 9.35 7.24
N ILE A 172 -9.44 8.36 7.84
CA ILE A 172 -10.66 7.75 7.30
C ILE A 172 -11.89 8.58 7.66
N ASN A 173 -11.95 9.06 8.92
CA ASN A 173 -13.00 9.97 9.37
C ASN A 173 -12.41 11.03 10.30
N SER A 174 -12.17 12.22 9.77
CA SER A 174 -11.54 13.33 10.49
C SER A 174 -12.33 13.83 11.71
N GLN A 175 -13.63 13.50 11.78
CA GLN A 175 -14.49 13.86 12.92
C GLN A 175 -14.34 12.88 14.12
N LEU A 176 -13.65 11.75 13.90
CA LEU A 176 -13.40 10.73 14.93
C LEU A 176 -11.88 10.55 15.17
N PRO A 177 -11.18 11.58 15.66
CA PRO A 177 -9.76 11.45 16.00
C PRO A 177 -9.55 10.49 17.16
N VAL A 178 -8.36 9.92 17.29
CA VAL A 178 -7.97 9.10 18.44
C VAL A 178 -7.84 9.99 19.67
N VAL A 179 -7.15 11.14 19.52
CA VAL A 179 -7.01 12.10 20.61
C VAL A 179 -8.37 12.68 20.96
N GLY A 180 -8.76 12.60 22.23
CA GLY A 180 -10.07 13.03 22.73
C GLY A 180 -11.19 12.02 22.55
N SER A 181 -10.92 10.83 21.98
CA SER A 181 -11.96 9.81 21.80
C SER A 181 -12.42 9.21 23.15
N PRO A 182 -13.70 8.78 23.27
CA PRO A 182 -14.22 8.13 24.47
C PRO A 182 -13.46 6.85 24.86
N GLN A 183 -12.80 6.20 23.90
CA GLN A 183 -12.01 4.99 24.09
C GLN A 183 -10.75 5.24 24.93
N LEU A 184 -10.29 6.49 25.01
CA LEU A 184 -9.14 6.89 25.86
C LEU A 184 -9.51 7.13 27.34
N LYS A 185 -10.77 6.90 27.75
CA LYS A 185 -11.23 7.12 29.13
C LYS A 185 -10.37 6.38 30.15
N ASN A 186 -10.00 5.14 29.87
CA ASN A 186 -9.08 4.34 30.67
C ASN A 186 -8.44 3.23 29.80
N LEU A 187 -7.39 2.61 30.33
CA LEU A 187 -6.64 1.55 29.65
C LEU A 187 -7.53 0.34 29.28
N ASP A 188 -8.47 -0.03 30.16
CA ASP A 188 -9.33 -1.19 29.93
C ASP A 188 -10.26 -0.95 28.71
N THR A 189 -10.91 0.22 28.66
CA THR A 189 -11.76 0.61 27.53
C THR A 189 -10.96 0.69 26.23
N PHE A 190 -9.76 1.28 26.28
CA PHE A 190 -8.86 1.36 25.13
C PHE A 190 -8.46 -0.03 24.63
N THR A 191 -8.06 -0.92 25.57
CA THR A 191 -7.65 -2.27 25.23
C THR A 191 -8.79 -3.08 24.62
N LYS A 192 -9.98 -3.08 25.27
CA LYS A 192 -11.16 -3.78 24.77
C LYS A 192 -11.55 -3.34 23.35
N PHE A 193 -11.55 -2.02 23.11
CA PHE A 193 -11.88 -1.49 21.80
C PHE A 193 -10.85 -1.92 20.74
N ASN A 194 -9.56 -1.88 21.04
CA ASN A 194 -8.53 -2.31 20.10
C ASN A 194 -8.53 -3.82 19.84
N ARG A 195 -9.00 -4.64 20.81
CA ARG A 195 -9.17 -6.09 20.62
C ARG A 195 -10.36 -6.42 19.72
N ILE A 196 -11.47 -5.67 19.86
CA ILE A 196 -12.72 -5.89 19.12
C ILE A 196 -13.26 -4.50 18.70
N PRO A 197 -12.74 -3.91 17.60
CA PRO A 197 -13.13 -2.57 17.17
C PRO A 197 -14.50 -2.62 16.46
N LEU A 198 -15.57 -2.45 17.23
CA LEU A 198 -16.93 -2.36 16.70
C LEU A 198 -17.37 -0.90 16.58
N ARG A 199 -18.22 -0.62 15.62
CA ARG A 199 -18.96 0.64 15.51
C ARG A 199 -20.00 0.73 16.65
N PRO A 200 -20.55 1.92 16.92
CA PRO A 200 -21.61 2.08 17.93
C PRO A 200 -22.86 1.22 17.66
N ASP A 201 -23.12 0.87 16.41
CA ASP A 201 -24.21 -0.02 16.00
C ASP A 201 -23.88 -1.52 16.12
N GLY A 202 -22.70 -1.87 16.65
CA GLY A 202 -22.23 -3.24 16.79
C GLY A 202 -21.65 -3.87 15.52
N SER A 203 -21.66 -3.17 14.39
CA SER A 203 -21.04 -3.66 13.15
C SER A 203 -19.51 -3.54 13.18
N LYS A 204 -18.83 -4.39 12.38
CA LYS A 204 -17.38 -4.28 12.20
C LYS A 204 -17.03 -2.97 11.46
N GLY A 205 -16.08 -2.23 11.99
CA GLY A 205 -15.50 -1.05 11.36
C GLY A 205 -14.36 -1.40 10.40
N VAL A 206 -13.76 -0.35 9.82
CA VAL A 206 -12.55 -0.46 8.97
C VAL A 206 -11.28 -0.69 9.81
N MET A 207 -11.31 -0.33 11.09
CA MET A 207 -10.18 -0.52 12.00
C MET A 207 -9.93 -2.01 12.24
N PRO A 208 -8.69 -2.51 12.03
CA PRO A 208 -8.38 -3.91 12.28
C PRO A 208 -8.35 -4.21 13.79
N ALA A 209 -8.67 -5.45 14.16
CA ALA A 209 -8.47 -5.93 15.51
C ALA A 209 -6.98 -6.21 15.78
N PHE A 210 -6.54 -5.94 17.00
CA PHE A 210 -5.19 -6.22 17.47
C PHE A 210 -5.22 -7.30 18.56
N PRO A 211 -5.17 -8.59 18.22
CA PRO A 211 -5.16 -9.68 19.21
C PRO A 211 -3.88 -9.68 20.05
N LYS A 212 -3.87 -10.42 21.17
CA LYS A 212 -2.73 -10.43 22.11
C LYS A 212 -1.43 -10.93 21.50
N GLU A 213 -1.52 -11.77 20.50
CA GLU A 213 -0.40 -12.35 19.76
C GLU A 213 0.30 -11.28 18.86
N LYS A 214 -0.44 -10.24 18.47
CA LYS A 214 0.08 -9.12 17.67
C LYS A 214 0.59 -7.96 18.51
N ILE A 215 -0.16 -7.58 19.54
CA ILE A 215 0.20 -6.54 20.50
C ILE A 215 -0.18 -7.06 21.88
N SER A 216 0.79 -7.39 22.73
CA SER A 216 0.57 -7.86 24.10
C SER A 216 -0.16 -6.81 24.96
N ASP A 217 -0.68 -7.19 26.12
CA ASP A 217 -1.34 -6.24 27.04
C ASP A 217 -0.36 -5.20 27.57
N GLN A 218 0.93 -5.55 27.75
CA GLN A 218 1.98 -4.62 28.15
C GLN A 218 2.27 -3.59 27.04
N GLU A 219 2.39 -4.03 25.81
CA GLU A 219 2.59 -3.15 24.65
C GLU A 219 1.37 -2.26 24.41
N MET A 220 0.16 -2.78 24.58
CA MET A 220 -1.07 -1.98 24.49
C MET A 220 -1.11 -0.87 25.55
N LYS A 221 -0.61 -1.15 26.76
CA LYS A 221 -0.44 -0.13 27.80
C LYS A 221 0.56 0.95 27.38
N GLN A 222 1.67 0.59 26.76
CA GLN A 222 2.67 1.54 26.26
C GLN A 222 2.08 2.44 25.15
N VAL A 223 1.31 1.86 24.24
CA VAL A 223 0.59 2.63 23.19
C VAL A 223 -0.42 3.59 23.84
N TYR A 224 -1.20 3.14 24.82
CA TYR A 224 -2.15 3.99 25.55
C TYR A 224 -1.46 5.17 26.25
N GLU A 225 -0.34 4.92 26.92
CA GLU A 225 0.45 5.96 27.58
C GLU A 225 1.01 6.97 26.58
N TYR A 226 1.52 6.53 25.44
CA TYR A 226 2.00 7.41 24.37
C TYR A 226 0.87 8.31 23.84
N VAL A 227 -0.28 7.73 23.51
CA VAL A 227 -1.44 8.50 22.99
C VAL A 227 -1.95 9.52 24.00
N THR A 228 -2.03 9.15 25.28
CA THR A 228 -2.60 10.01 26.31
C THR A 228 -1.64 11.07 26.84
N LYS A 229 -0.32 10.80 26.87
CA LYS A 229 0.68 11.71 27.42
C LYS A 229 1.39 12.54 26.35
N SER A 230 1.72 11.95 25.20
CA SER A 230 2.56 12.61 24.20
C SER A 230 1.76 13.22 23.05
N LEU A 231 0.72 12.54 22.53
CA LEU A 231 -0.08 13.08 21.45
C LEU A 231 -1.09 14.14 21.88
N LYS A 232 -1.54 14.09 23.14
CA LYS A 232 -2.50 15.08 23.68
C LYS A 232 -1.87 16.45 23.95
N GLN A 233 -0.54 16.54 23.97
CA GLN A 233 0.21 17.78 24.24
C GLN A 233 0.68 18.53 22.98
N LYS A 234 0.46 17.99 21.78
CA LYS A 234 0.68 18.65 20.50
C LYS A 234 -0.64 19.15 19.91
#